data_50914421f4436d7853613afd27cf00b9
#
_entry.id   50914421f4436d7853613afd27cf00b9
#
_cell.length_a   1.000
_cell.length_b   1.000
_cell.length_c   1.000
_cell.angle_alpha   90.00
_cell.angle_beta   90.00
_cell.angle_gamma   90.00
#
_symmetry.space_group_name_H-M   'P 1'
#
loop_
_entity.id
_entity.type
_entity.pdbx_description
1 polymer ?
#
loop_
_entity_poly.entity_id
_entity_poly.type
_entity_poly.pdbx_seq_one_letter_code
_entity_poly.pdbx_strand_id
1 'polypeptide(L)'
;MALIPVDNVGQVGIVKDINPWQLPPNVWSDGNNVRAEHGAIAKSPGYSNVMATVPVAPYYITSLVTGVNEYWIVGGLTAIHVYDNSDVSDTLDGGISAADTSITVDSTTGFETAGTITIGSEDIPYTGKTSTTFTGCTRGGSAAIHADGATVTRTNKWYDITRGPGAGGAYATTATENWTATVIGGVLVMTNGVDEPQYWELISGVPATIQKMQNLNNFTASTECKSMRAFRSFLVALNVTTSGINYPRLVKWSTEAATQTTPTSWDASSATVDAGEYELADSKGAILDGLPLRDTFMIYKEDSIYSMTYVGTPFIFAFRQLSPSVGALTKNCVAEYDGGHFFFGNGDIYINDGQKVTSILPHKIRDYIFQFIDGAQFKKSFVVADYGNTEMWACFPTPEGASNQCNKAVVWNWTNNAFTIRDLPDLAHIGYGTIADPNAFTTWAAAIPTWSSALGWWAQTWDSEENVLVMASPTDTKLYRNASGNREDTTDMTSFIARTGMSTTAQGQQDQTVVKRIKAIYPKMEVTGTNTVNVYVGTQMSTEEAVTWTSAQTFDPDTQSKVSIRASGKLYGVKFESTGDFDWRLDGYSIELDDAGRRGSQSY
;
A
#
# COMPACT_ATOMS: atom_id res chain seq x y z
N MET A 1 22.69 31.50 -29.35
CA MET A 1 22.72 30.17 -28.69
C MET A 1 22.55 30.42 -27.20
N ALA A 2 21.52 29.89 -26.61
CA ALA A 2 21.25 30.02 -25.16
C ALA A 2 21.14 28.67 -24.52
N LEU A 3 21.58 28.56 -23.28
CA LEU A 3 21.40 27.41 -22.40
C LEU A 3 20.39 27.82 -21.31
N ILE A 4 19.25 27.16 -21.27
CA ILE A 4 18.18 27.44 -20.32
C ILE A 4 18.19 26.35 -19.26
N PRO A 5 18.59 26.64 -18.00
CA PRO A 5 18.57 25.68 -16.92
C PRO A 5 17.15 25.51 -16.37
N VAL A 6 16.84 24.29 -15.95
CA VAL A 6 15.63 23.92 -15.21
C VAL A 6 16.08 23.10 -14.00
N ASP A 7 15.99 23.69 -12.84
CA ASP A 7 16.39 23.10 -11.56
C ASP A 7 15.17 22.90 -10.66
N ASN A 8 15.32 22.19 -9.53
CA ASN A 8 14.25 21.89 -8.57
C ASN A 8 13.03 21.16 -9.20
N VAL A 9 13.33 20.19 -10.01
CA VAL A 9 12.33 19.48 -10.85
C VAL A 9 11.39 18.57 -10.03
N GLY A 10 11.74 18.23 -8.78
CA GLY A 10 10.92 17.44 -7.87
C GLY A 10 10.06 18.25 -6.88
N GLN A 11 10.09 19.59 -6.96
CA GLN A 11 9.44 20.42 -5.95
C GLN A 11 7.91 20.40 -6.00
N VAL A 12 7.31 20.24 -7.18
CA VAL A 12 5.84 20.31 -7.38
C VAL A 12 5.28 18.98 -7.84
N GLY A 13 6.06 18.18 -8.58
CA GLY A 13 5.62 16.94 -9.19
C GLY A 13 4.81 17.14 -10.47
N ILE A 14 3.78 16.30 -10.65
CA ILE A 14 2.96 16.24 -11.86
C ILE A 14 1.69 17.09 -11.69
N VAL A 15 1.39 17.91 -12.71
CA VAL A 15 0.18 18.73 -12.79
C VAL A 15 -0.49 18.49 -14.15
N LYS A 16 -1.71 17.93 -14.13
CA LYS A 16 -2.47 17.57 -15.34
C LYS A 16 -3.68 18.48 -15.61
N ASP A 17 -4.19 19.17 -14.60
CA ASP A 17 -5.42 19.97 -14.70
C ASP A 17 -5.17 21.38 -15.28
N ILE A 18 -3.90 21.77 -15.43
CA ILE A 18 -3.50 23.02 -16.04
C ILE A 18 -2.89 22.74 -17.41
N ASN A 19 -3.25 23.58 -18.40
CA ASN A 19 -2.68 23.46 -19.73
C ASN A 19 -1.14 23.51 -19.69
N PRO A 20 -0.43 22.61 -20.37
CA PRO A 20 1.02 22.51 -20.27
C PRO A 20 1.78 23.83 -20.57
N TRP A 21 1.29 24.66 -21.47
CA TRP A 21 1.93 25.94 -21.79
C TRP A 21 1.80 27.03 -20.71
N GLN A 22 0.95 26.80 -19.70
CA GLN A 22 0.79 27.70 -18.55
C GLN A 22 1.63 27.28 -17.35
N LEU A 23 2.17 26.07 -17.37
CA LEU A 23 2.96 25.54 -16.28
C LEU A 23 4.36 26.16 -16.22
N PRO A 24 4.92 26.40 -15.03
CA PRO A 24 6.33 26.72 -14.85
C PRO A 24 7.25 25.66 -15.45
N PRO A 25 8.48 25.99 -15.85
CA PRO A 25 9.40 25.03 -16.48
C PRO A 25 9.75 23.81 -15.62
N ASN A 26 9.76 23.95 -14.29
CA ASN A 26 10.10 22.90 -13.33
C ASN A 26 8.90 22.04 -12.87
N VAL A 27 7.73 22.23 -13.47
CA VAL A 27 6.52 21.44 -13.18
C VAL A 27 6.28 20.48 -14.33
N TRP A 28 6.03 19.23 -14.02
CA TRP A 28 5.82 18.18 -15.00
C TRP A 28 4.37 18.13 -15.48
N SER A 29 4.17 17.94 -16.77
CA SER A 29 2.84 17.82 -17.36
C SER A 29 2.33 16.38 -17.41
N ASP A 30 3.24 15.41 -17.38
CA ASP A 30 2.93 13.97 -17.38
C ASP A 30 4.06 13.15 -16.78
N GLY A 31 3.75 11.95 -16.29
CA GLY A 31 4.71 11.01 -15.76
C GLY A 31 4.05 9.79 -15.14
N ASN A 32 4.79 8.72 -15.04
CA ASN A 32 4.34 7.47 -14.43
C ASN A 32 5.52 6.71 -13.81
N ASN A 33 5.28 6.01 -12.70
CA ASN A 33 6.28 5.24 -11.97
C ASN A 33 7.51 6.06 -11.57
N VAL A 34 7.26 7.28 -11.10
CA VAL A 34 8.27 8.21 -10.58
C VAL A 34 7.84 8.76 -9.22
N ARG A 35 8.82 9.18 -8.42
CA ARG A 35 8.61 9.81 -7.12
C ARG A 35 9.37 11.14 -7.02
N ALA A 36 8.84 12.06 -6.23
CA ALA A 36 9.51 13.31 -5.92
C ALA A 36 10.31 13.15 -4.62
N GLU A 37 11.62 13.28 -4.70
CA GLU A 37 12.52 13.05 -3.57
C GLU A 37 13.60 14.13 -3.49
N HIS A 38 13.70 14.81 -2.35
CA HIS A 38 14.73 15.83 -2.06
C HIS A 38 14.92 16.88 -3.18
N GLY A 39 13.82 17.32 -3.81
CA GLY A 39 13.85 18.31 -4.89
C GLY A 39 14.18 17.74 -6.27
N ALA A 40 14.44 16.44 -6.38
CA ALA A 40 14.65 15.69 -7.61
C ALA A 40 13.43 14.84 -7.98
N ILE A 41 13.42 14.30 -9.19
CA ILE A 41 12.54 13.21 -9.60
C ILE A 41 13.37 11.93 -9.71
N ALA A 42 12.94 10.88 -9.06
CA ALA A 42 13.54 9.56 -9.12
C ALA A 42 12.54 8.51 -9.65
N LYS A 43 13.04 7.40 -10.15
CA LYS A 43 12.23 6.24 -10.46
C LYS A 43 11.56 5.74 -9.16
N SER A 44 10.29 5.36 -9.21
CA SER A 44 9.65 4.67 -8.09
C SER A 44 10.32 3.30 -7.90
N PRO A 45 10.52 2.85 -6.65
CA PRO A 45 11.03 1.51 -6.41
C PRO A 45 10.04 0.46 -6.93
N GLY A 46 10.55 -0.70 -7.30
CA GLY A 46 9.76 -1.84 -7.73
C GLY A 46 9.10 -2.58 -6.56
N TYR A 47 8.61 -3.77 -6.86
CA TYR A 47 8.04 -4.68 -5.87
C TYR A 47 8.38 -6.14 -6.23
N SER A 48 8.43 -7.00 -5.23
CA SER A 48 8.70 -8.43 -5.41
C SER A 48 7.73 -9.28 -4.59
N ASN A 49 7.50 -10.52 -5.03
CA ASN A 49 6.69 -11.48 -4.30
C ASN A 49 7.31 -11.80 -2.93
N VAL A 50 6.47 -11.93 -1.90
CA VAL A 50 6.86 -12.18 -0.51
C VAL A 50 5.89 -13.16 0.16
N MET A 51 6.33 -13.83 1.26
CA MET A 51 5.53 -14.73 2.10
C MET A 51 5.04 -15.99 1.39
N ALA A 52 5.81 -16.54 0.45
CA ALA A 52 5.47 -17.77 -0.29
C ALA A 52 4.07 -17.75 -0.95
N THR A 53 3.55 -18.92 -1.34
CA THR A 53 2.24 -19.00 -2.00
C THR A 53 1.12 -18.76 -0.98
N VAL A 54 0.31 -17.73 -1.23
CA VAL A 54 -0.86 -17.41 -0.41
C VAL A 54 -1.97 -18.43 -0.67
N PRO A 55 -2.58 -19.05 0.37
CA PRO A 55 -3.57 -20.12 0.19
C PRO A 55 -4.93 -19.65 -0.36
N VAL A 56 -5.19 -18.34 -0.33
CA VAL A 56 -6.43 -17.73 -0.86
C VAL A 56 -6.11 -16.46 -1.64
N ALA A 57 -6.97 -16.07 -2.57
CA ALA A 57 -6.86 -14.77 -3.23
C ALA A 57 -6.96 -13.64 -2.18
N PRO A 58 -5.91 -12.81 -2.00
CA PRO A 58 -5.82 -11.85 -0.91
C PRO A 58 -6.58 -10.55 -1.26
N TYR A 59 -7.77 -10.38 -0.69
CA TYR A 59 -8.56 -9.17 -0.83
C TYR A 59 -8.29 -8.13 0.27
N TYR A 60 -7.73 -8.56 1.37
CA TYR A 60 -7.38 -7.70 2.50
C TYR A 60 -6.11 -8.21 3.17
N ILE A 61 -5.30 -7.31 3.69
CA ILE A 61 -4.12 -7.65 4.46
C ILE A 61 -3.95 -6.65 5.61
N THR A 62 -3.58 -7.16 6.78
CA THR A 62 -3.21 -6.37 7.95
C THR A 62 -2.19 -7.13 8.78
N SER A 63 -1.40 -6.40 9.58
CA SER A 63 -0.48 -7.02 10.56
C SER A 63 -1.06 -6.94 11.96
N LEU A 64 -0.64 -7.86 12.83
CA LEU A 64 -0.91 -7.87 14.26
C LEU A 64 0.37 -8.18 15.01
N VAL A 65 0.80 -7.25 15.84
CA VAL A 65 1.95 -7.44 16.72
C VAL A 65 1.46 -7.84 18.12
N THR A 66 1.96 -8.95 18.62
CA THR A 66 1.67 -9.42 19.97
C THR A 66 2.95 -9.88 20.67
N GLY A 67 3.34 -9.17 21.71
CA GLY A 67 4.62 -9.40 22.38
C GLY A 67 5.80 -9.13 21.45
N VAL A 68 6.53 -10.20 21.09
CA VAL A 68 7.69 -10.13 20.19
C VAL A 68 7.40 -10.68 18.79
N ASN A 69 6.19 -11.20 18.56
CA ASN A 69 5.81 -11.82 17.29
C ASN A 69 4.87 -10.92 16.50
N GLU A 70 5.10 -10.85 15.20
CA GLU A 70 4.20 -10.24 14.24
C GLU A 70 3.57 -11.31 13.36
N TYR A 71 2.27 -11.14 13.14
CA TYR A 71 1.44 -12.02 12.32
C TYR A 71 0.84 -11.22 11.19
N TRP A 72 0.91 -11.72 9.97
CA TRP A 72 0.21 -11.15 8.84
C TRP A 72 -1.11 -11.89 8.61
N ILE A 73 -2.20 -11.15 8.60
CA ILE A 73 -3.55 -11.68 8.43
C ILE A 73 -4.05 -11.32 7.05
N VAL A 74 -4.43 -12.33 6.28
CA VAL A 74 -4.97 -12.19 4.93
C VAL A 74 -6.43 -12.59 4.91
N GLY A 75 -7.28 -11.65 4.53
CA GLY A 75 -8.70 -11.88 4.28
C GLY A 75 -8.97 -12.15 2.80
N GLY A 76 -9.48 -13.34 2.51
CA GLY A 76 -10.10 -13.69 1.23
C GLY A 76 -11.60 -13.41 1.22
N LEU A 77 -12.31 -13.84 0.17
CA LEU A 77 -13.78 -13.70 0.11
C LEU A 77 -14.50 -14.71 1.01
N THR A 78 -13.93 -15.89 1.20
CA THR A 78 -14.57 -16.99 1.92
C THR A 78 -13.78 -17.47 3.14
N ALA A 79 -12.51 -17.10 3.26
CA ALA A 79 -11.61 -17.60 4.29
C ALA A 79 -10.63 -16.52 4.75
N ILE A 80 -10.12 -16.67 5.97
CA ILE A 80 -9.06 -15.84 6.54
C ILE A 80 -7.89 -16.73 6.90
N HIS A 81 -6.69 -16.31 6.54
CA HIS A 81 -5.44 -16.98 6.86
C HIS A 81 -4.50 -16.06 7.60
N VAL A 82 -3.69 -16.64 8.47
CA VAL A 82 -2.61 -15.95 9.17
C VAL A 82 -1.27 -16.52 8.73
N TYR A 83 -0.32 -15.64 8.48
CA TYR A 83 1.09 -15.97 8.27
C TYR A 83 1.84 -15.74 9.57
N ASP A 84 2.46 -16.80 10.08
CA ASP A 84 3.35 -16.74 11.24
C ASP A 84 4.78 -16.57 10.74
N ASN A 85 5.34 -15.38 10.93
CA ASN A 85 6.69 -15.05 10.48
C ASN A 85 7.78 -15.75 11.31
N SER A 86 7.45 -16.36 12.45
CA SER A 86 8.43 -17.03 13.29
C SER A 86 9.05 -18.25 12.61
N ASP A 87 10.36 -18.37 12.73
CA ASP A 87 11.09 -19.56 12.29
C ASP A 87 11.04 -20.62 13.39
N VAL A 88 10.39 -21.73 13.07
CA VAL A 88 10.38 -22.91 13.94
C VAL A 88 11.34 -23.94 13.37
N SER A 89 12.37 -24.26 14.13
CA SER A 89 13.35 -25.28 13.78
C SER A 89 13.74 -26.12 14.98
N ASP A 90 14.13 -27.36 14.72
CA ASP A 90 14.72 -28.29 15.68
C ASP A 90 15.78 -29.14 14.99
N THR A 91 16.36 -30.10 15.70
CA THR A 91 17.39 -30.99 15.17
C THR A 91 16.91 -32.44 15.21
N LEU A 92 17.34 -33.24 14.22
CA LEU A 92 17.10 -34.68 14.24
C LEU A 92 17.78 -35.30 15.46
N ASP A 93 17.05 -36.12 16.21
CA ASP A 93 17.56 -37.04 17.23
C ASP A 93 17.67 -38.44 16.61
N GLY A 94 18.87 -38.72 16.06
CA GLY A 94 19.19 -39.86 15.22
C GLY A 94 19.04 -39.64 13.73
N GLY A 95 19.92 -40.24 12.94
CA GLY A 95 19.85 -40.16 11.48
C GLY A 95 18.64 -40.89 10.91
N ILE A 96 18.11 -40.42 9.79
CA ILE A 96 16.97 -41.01 9.09
C ILE A 96 17.35 -41.52 7.70
N SER A 97 16.76 -42.63 7.30
CA SER A 97 16.86 -43.19 5.96
C SER A 97 15.78 -42.61 5.03
N ALA A 98 15.95 -42.84 3.73
CA ALA A 98 14.96 -42.41 2.72
C ALA A 98 13.59 -43.11 2.83
N ALA A 99 13.47 -44.17 3.65
CA ALA A 99 12.25 -44.97 3.79
C ALA A 99 11.52 -44.72 5.12
N ASP A 100 12.06 -43.89 6.01
CA ASP A 100 11.49 -43.70 7.34
C ASP A 100 10.18 -42.90 7.26
N THR A 101 9.15 -43.42 7.92
CA THR A 101 7.83 -42.80 8.02
C THR A 101 7.56 -42.19 9.40
N SER A 102 8.57 -42.22 10.25
CA SER A 102 8.58 -41.60 11.57
C SER A 102 9.91 -40.90 11.77
N ILE A 103 9.89 -39.66 12.16
CA ILE A 103 11.09 -38.79 12.25
C ILE A 103 11.17 -38.26 13.67
N THR A 104 12.25 -38.60 14.38
CA THR A 104 12.49 -38.17 15.75
C THR A 104 13.35 -36.92 15.77
N VAL A 105 12.99 -35.96 16.63
CA VAL A 105 13.65 -34.68 16.85
C VAL A 105 13.77 -34.42 18.34
N ASP A 106 14.58 -33.48 18.77
CA ASP A 106 14.72 -33.15 20.19
C ASP A 106 13.39 -32.64 20.77
N SER A 107 12.64 -31.83 20.01
CA SER A 107 11.31 -31.34 20.41
C SER A 107 10.46 -30.99 19.17
N THR A 108 9.19 -31.37 19.20
CA THR A 108 8.21 -30.91 18.18
C THR A 108 7.43 -29.68 18.62
N THR A 109 7.90 -28.97 19.66
CA THR A 109 7.27 -27.73 20.13
C THR A 109 7.33 -26.68 19.04
N GLY A 110 6.22 -25.97 18.78
CA GLY A 110 6.12 -24.98 17.72
C GLY A 110 5.74 -25.53 16.33
N PHE A 111 5.83 -26.83 16.10
CA PHE A 111 5.30 -27.46 14.88
C PHE A 111 3.81 -27.77 15.01
N GLU A 112 3.11 -27.83 13.90
CA GLU A 112 1.70 -28.21 13.82
C GLU A 112 1.46 -29.68 14.19
N THR A 113 0.18 -30.05 14.45
CA THR A 113 -0.18 -31.45 14.67
C THR A 113 -0.02 -32.31 13.41
N ALA A 114 -0.24 -31.74 12.25
CA ALA A 114 0.03 -32.30 10.93
C ALA A 114 0.49 -31.19 9.99
N GLY A 115 1.38 -31.44 9.06
CA GLY A 115 1.94 -30.42 8.18
C GLY A 115 3.07 -30.94 7.31
N THR A 116 4.03 -30.07 6.99
CA THR A 116 5.24 -30.41 6.25
C THR A 116 6.46 -29.85 6.97
N ILE A 117 7.48 -30.65 7.09
CA ILE A 117 8.81 -30.26 7.56
C ILE A 117 9.81 -30.30 6.41
N THR A 118 10.81 -29.41 6.44
CA THR A 118 11.93 -29.40 5.49
C THR A 118 13.22 -29.82 6.20
N ILE A 119 13.94 -30.77 5.61
CA ILE A 119 15.26 -31.18 6.06
C ILE A 119 16.24 -31.07 4.89
N GLY A 120 17.14 -30.10 4.95
CA GLY A 120 17.97 -29.75 3.79
C GLY A 120 17.14 -29.19 2.64
N SER A 121 16.97 -29.95 1.56
CA SER A 121 16.12 -29.60 0.41
C SER A 121 14.91 -30.51 0.25
N GLU A 122 14.64 -31.39 1.22
CA GLU A 122 13.53 -32.34 1.17
C GLU A 122 12.35 -31.87 2.01
N ASP A 123 11.18 -31.72 1.39
CA ASP A 123 9.92 -31.45 2.04
C ASP A 123 9.19 -32.75 2.37
N ILE A 124 8.89 -32.98 3.65
CA ILE A 124 8.34 -34.21 4.18
C ILE A 124 7.00 -33.93 4.84
N PRO A 125 5.86 -34.23 4.19
CA PRO A 125 4.55 -34.18 4.81
C PRO A 125 4.43 -35.20 5.96
N TYR A 126 3.78 -34.82 7.06
CA TYR A 126 3.46 -35.69 8.21
C TYR A 126 2.01 -35.49 8.61
N THR A 127 1.40 -36.55 9.17
CA THR A 127 -0.02 -36.58 9.54
C THR A 127 -0.27 -36.52 11.05
N GLY A 128 0.77 -36.60 11.88
CA GLY A 128 0.67 -36.51 13.33
C GLY A 128 2.02 -36.26 13.97
N LYS A 129 2.00 -35.88 15.25
CA LYS A 129 3.22 -35.74 16.08
C LYS A 129 3.01 -36.14 17.51
N THR A 130 4.11 -36.48 18.18
CA THR A 130 4.24 -36.56 19.65
C THR A 130 5.08 -35.37 20.14
N SER A 131 5.53 -35.37 21.39
CA SER A 131 6.43 -34.33 21.91
C SER A 131 7.80 -34.30 21.24
N THR A 132 8.23 -35.40 20.61
CA THR A 132 9.57 -35.54 20.01
C THR A 132 9.58 -36.23 18.65
N THR A 133 8.42 -36.61 18.08
CA THR A 133 8.40 -37.42 16.86
C THR A 133 7.30 -36.95 15.91
N PHE A 134 7.62 -36.78 14.65
CA PHE A 134 6.65 -36.63 13.55
C PHE A 134 6.26 -38.03 13.06
N THR A 135 4.97 -38.28 12.88
CA THR A 135 4.40 -39.61 12.52
C THR A 135 3.60 -39.54 11.23
N GLY A 136 3.54 -40.68 10.51
CA GLY A 136 2.87 -40.72 9.21
C GLY A 136 3.56 -39.85 8.15
N CYS A 137 4.88 -39.79 8.23
CA CYS A 137 5.70 -39.04 7.27
C CYS A 137 5.66 -39.72 5.92
N THR A 138 5.46 -38.92 4.84
CA THR A 138 5.47 -39.38 3.46
C THR A 138 6.73 -38.88 2.80
N ARG A 139 7.63 -39.82 2.45
CA ARG A 139 8.87 -39.49 1.73
C ARG A 139 8.61 -39.47 0.23
N GLY A 140 8.95 -38.36 -0.42
CA GLY A 140 8.73 -38.14 -1.86
C GLY A 140 9.81 -38.79 -2.75
N GLY A 141 9.72 -38.55 -4.07
CA GLY A 141 10.70 -39.07 -5.04
C GLY A 141 12.13 -38.54 -4.90
N SER A 142 12.33 -37.53 -4.08
CA SER A 142 13.64 -36.95 -3.71
C SER A 142 14.09 -37.34 -2.31
N ALA A 143 13.54 -38.43 -1.74
CA ALA A 143 13.86 -38.88 -0.41
C ALA A 143 15.38 -39.13 -0.24
N ALA A 144 15.97 -38.45 0.75
CA ALA A 144 17.40 -38.53 1.05
C ALA A 144 17.67 -39.10 2.44
N ILE A 145 18.90 -39.52 2.68
CA ILE A 145 19.40 -39.83 4.01
C ILE A 145 19.81 -38.52 4.67
N HIS A 146 19.33 -38.28 5.89
CA HIS A 146 19.76 -37.15 6.70
C HIS A 146 20.48 -37.64 7.94
N ALA A 147 21.59 -36.98 8.26
CA ALA A 147 22.41 -37.31 9.40
C ALA A 147 21.75 -36.87 10.73
N ASP A 148 22.15 -37.48 11.81
CA ASP A 148 21.86 -37.01 13.16
C ASP A 148 22.28 -35.55 13.34
N GLY A 149 21.46 -34.74 14.04
CA GLY A 149 21.68 -33.29 14.21
C GLY A 149 21.35 -32.43 12.99
N ALA A 150 20.82 -33.01 11.89
CA ALA A 150 20.37 -32.20 10.75
C ALA A 150 19.18 -31.30 11.17
N THR A 151 19.19 -30.05 10.70
CA THR A 151 18.13 -29.08 11.01
C THR A 151 16.84 -29.46 10.34
N VAL A 152 15.77 -29.49 11.13
CA VAL A 152 14.37 -29.69 10.71
C VAL A 152 13.64 -28.36 10.84
N THR A 153 13.08 -27.85 9.76
CA THR A 153 12.36 -26.57 9.76
C THR A 153 10.90 -26.75 9.39
N ARG A 154 10.05 -25.86 9.88
CA ARG A 154 8.64 -25.81 9.48
C ARG A 154 8.56 -25.16 8.09
N THR A 155 7.95 -25.87 7.13
CA THR A 155 7.81 -25.37 5.74
C THR A 155 6.64 -24.41 5.58
N ASN A 156 5.48 -24.76 6.15
CA ASN A 156 4.26 -23.96 6.00
C ASN A 156 4.15 -22.94 7.14
N LYS A 157 4.10 -21.67 6.80
CA LYS A 157 3.86 -20.57 7.73
C LYS A 157 2.42 -20.04 7.66
N TRP A 158 1.59 -20.55 6.75
CA TRP A 158 0.19 -20.16 6.59
C TRP A 158 -0.77 -21.08 7.38
N TYR A 159 -1.68 -20.48 8.13
CA TYR A 159 -2.70 -21.17 8.92
C TYR A 159 -4.09 -20.64 8.56
N ASP A 160 -5.02 -21.55 8.30
CA ASP A 160 -6.43 -21.22 8.12
C ASP A 160 -7.07 -20.91 9.48
N ILE A 161 -7.39 -19.64 9.71
CA ILE A 161 -8.11 -19.15 10.88
C ILE A 161 -9.58 -18.82 10.60
N THR A 162 -10.12 -19.22 9.45
CA THR A 162 -11.54 -19.06 9.13
C THR A 162 -12.40 -19.61 10.28
N ARG A 163 -13.46 -18.91 10.63
CA ARG A 163 -14.41 -19.34 11.67
C ARG A 163 -14.90 -20.77 11.45
N GLY A 164 -15.14 -21.50 12.55
CA GLY A 164 -15.63 -22.87 12.48
C GLY A 164 -17.08 -22.94 11.99
N PRO A 165 -17.58 -24.17 11.60
CA PRO A 165 -18.96 -24.36 11.17
C PRO A 165 -20.01 -23.90 12.18
N GLY A 166 -19.72 -24.02 13.50
CA GLY A 166 -20.58 -23.54 14.58
C GLY A 166 -20.69 -22.01 14.69
N ALA A 167 -19.76 -21.27 14.07
CA ALA A 167 -19.75 -19.82 14.00
C ALA A 167 -20.12 -19.29 12.59
N GLY A 168 -20.67 -20.14 11.71
CA GLY A 168 -21.12 -19.79 10.36
C GLY A 168 -20.25 -20.30 9.21
N GLY A 169 -19.07 -20.89 9.46
CA GLY A 169 -18.19 -21.45 8.43
C GLY A 169 -17.60 -20.40 7.48
N ALA A 170 -17.60 -20.68 6.18
CA ALA A 170 -17.07 -19.77 5.17
C ALA A 170 -17.78 -18.41 5.17
N TYR A 171 -17.02 -17.33 4.86
CA TYR A 171 -17.55 -15.98 4.79
C TYR A 171 -18.29 -15.73 3.47
N ALA A 172 -19.18 -14.72 3.49
CA ALA A 172 -19.94 -14.27 2.32
C ALA A 172 -19.45 -12.92 1.77
N THR A 173 -18.17 -12.60 1.97
CA THR A 173 -17.56 -11.34 1.52
C THR A 173 -17.59 -11.24 -0.01
N THR A 174 -17.74 -10.02 -0.52
CA THR A 174 -17.61 -9.71 -1.94
C THR A 174 -16.41 -8.80 -2.18
N ALA A 175 -15.97 -8.69 -3.43
CA ALA A 175 -14.84 -7.82 -3.77
C ALA A 175 -15.10 -6.32 -3.50
N THR A 176 -16.36 -5.90 -3.36
CA THR A 176 -16.78 -4.52 -3.08
C THR A 176 -17.13 -4.28 -1.60
N GLU A 177 -17.40 -5.34 -0.84
CA GLU A 177 -17.64 -5.30 0.60
C GLU A 177 -16.42 -5.86 1.34
N ASN A 178 -15.26 -5.19 1.12
CA ASN A 178 -13.98 -5.63 1.64
C ASN A 178 -13.92 -5.56 3.17
N TRP A 179 -12.95 -6.22 3.76
CA TRP A 179 -12.70 -6.26 5.18
C TRP A 179 -12.27 -4.90 5.74
N THR A 180 -12.59 -4.68 7.00
CA THR A 180 -11.92 -3.71 7.87
C THR A 180 -11.42 -4.43 9.10
N ALA A 181 -10.28 -4.00 9.63
CA ALA A 181 -9.68 -4.57 10.82
C ALA A 181 -9.33 -3.48 11.83
N THR A 182 -9.35 -3.84 13.09
CA THR A 182 -8.88 -3.00 14.20
C THR A 182 -8.33 -3.88 15.31
N VAL A 183 -7.45 -3.35 16.12
CA VAL A 183 -6.91 -4.03 17.29
C VAL A 183 -7.37 -3.31 18.55
N ILE A 184 -7.92 -4.05 19.48
CA ILE A 184 -8.30 -3.55 20.81
C ILE A 184 -7.68 -4.41 21.89
N GLY A 185 -6.88 -3.80 22.76
CA GLY A 185 -6.25 -4.51 23.86
C GLY A 185 -5.39 -5.72 23.47
N GLY A 186 -4.90 -5.79 22.21
CA GLY A 186 -4.16 -6.93 21.67
C GLY A 186 -5.03 -8.01 20.99
N VAL A 187 -6.34 -7.81 20.92
CA VAL A 187 -7.29 -8.66 20.20
C VAL A 187 -7.58 -8.05 18.82
N LEU A 188 -7.42 -8.84 17.76
CA LEU A 188 -7.81 -8.45 16.42
C LEU A 188 -9.32 -8.59 16.24
N VAL A 189 -9.96 -7.55 15.72
CA VAL A 189 -11.38 -7.58 15.35
C VAL A 189 -11.52 -7.24 13.88
N MET A 190 -12.24 -8.06 13.13
CA MET A 190 -12.47 -7.89 11.71
C MET A 190 -13.96 -7.93 11.36
N THR A 191 -14.36 -7.11 10.39
CA THR A 191 -15.71 -7.19 9.80
C THR A 191 -15.65 -6.97 8.29
N ASN A 192 -16.52 -7.66 7.56
CA ASN A 192 -16.67 -7.52 6.09
C ASN A 192 -17.95 -6.78 5.70
N GLY A 193 -18.80 -6.44 6.67
CA GLY A 193 -20.07 -5.75 6.44
C GLY A 193 -21.23 -6.61 5.94
N VAL A 194 -21.06 -7.92 5.92
CA VAL A 194 -22.06 -8.92 5.46
C VAL A 194 -22.25 -10.02 6.50
N ASP A 195 -21.17 -10.43 7.16
CA ASP A 195 -21.17 -11.42 8.24
C ASP A 195 -21.07 -10.72 9.60
N GLU A 196 -21.42 -11.43 10.67
CA GLU A 196 -21.21 -10.98 12.04
C GLU A 196 -19.71 -10.66 12.25
N PRO A 197 -19.36 -9.56 12.95
CA PRO A 197 -17.98 -9.23 13.27
C PRO A 197 -17.24 -10.36 13.97
N GLN A 198 -15.99 -10.58 13.63
CA GLN A 198 -15.16 -11.65 14.11
C GLN A 198 -14.04 -11.10 14.98
N TYR A 199 -13.59 -11.88 15.97
CA TYR A 199 -12.38 -11.58 16.70
C TYR A 199 -11.42 -12.77 16.71
N TRP A 200 -10.16 -12.45 16.86
CA TRP A 200 -9.07 -13.41 16.98
C TRP A 200 -8.12 -12.97 18.08
N GLU A 201 -7.90 -13.83 19.04
CA GLU A 201 -6.94 -13.62 20.12
C GLU A 201 -5.88 -14.72 20.09
N LEU A 202 -4.63 -14.32 20.30
CA LEU A 202 -3.55 -15.26 20.56
C LEU A 202 -3.55 -15.61 22.04
N ILE A 203 -4.01 -16.80 22.37
CA ILE A 203 -3.86 -17.32 23.73
C ILE A 203 -2.37 -17.61 23.94
N SER A 204 -1.81 -16.96 24.98
CA SER A 204 -0.40 -16.87 25.29
C SER A 204 0.40 -18.15 24.96
N GLY A 205 1.37 -17.97 24.10
CA GLY A 205 2.62 -18.71 24.18
C GLY A 205 2.84 -19.82 23.19
N VAL A 206 1.92 -20.19 22.26
CA VAL A 206 2.26 -21.27 21.34
C VAL A 206 1.55 -21.22 19.98
N PRO A 207 2.30 -21.33 18.86
CA PRO A 207 1.76 -21.65 17.55
C PRO A 207 1.09 -23.02 17.45
N ALA A 208 1.20 -23.88 18.47
CA ALA A 208 0.70 -25.25 18.42
C ALA A 208 -0.83 -25.38 18.29
N THR A 209 -1.58 -24.31 18.53
CA THR A 209 -3.03 -24.25 18.31
C THR A 209 -3.42 -22.83 17.92
N ILE A 210 -3.13 -22.44 16.70
CA ILE A 210 -3.71 -21.22 16.14
C ILE A 210 -5.22 -21.40 16.11
N GLN A 211 -5.90 -20.61 16.92
CA GLN A 211 -7.34 -20.70 17.06
C GLN A 211 -8.04 -20.13 15.83
N LYS A 212 -9.22 -20.66 15.54
CA LYS A 212 -10.13 -20.11 14.54
C LYS A 212 -10.71 -18.78 15.02
N MET A 213 -11.02 -17.88 14.10
CA MET A 213 -11.81 -16.70 14.39
C MET A 213 -13.16 -17.07 14.99
N GLN A 214 -13.65 -16.23 15.88
CA GLN A 214 -14.91 -16.41 16.58
C GLN A 214 -15.81 -15.20 16.36
N ASN A 215 -17.12 -15.39 16.42
CA ASN A 215 -18.08 -14.28 16.42
C ASN A 215 -17.83 -13.40 17.63
N LEU A 216 -17.88 -12.09 17.43
CA LEU A 216 -17.59 -11.11 18.48
C LEU A 216 -18.54 -11.33 19.67
N ASN A 217 -17.96 -11.53 20.84
CA ASN A 217 -18.71 -11.82 22.07
C ASN A 217 -19.69 -10.69 22.40
N ASN A 218 -20.87 -11.08 22.85
CA ASN A 218 -21.93 -10.17 23.30
C ASN A 218 -22.41 -9.13 22.26
N PHE A 219 -21.92 -9.20 21.03
CA PHE A 219 -22.54 -8.50 19.92
C PHE A 219 -23.87 -9.19 19.58
N THR A 220 -24.94 -8.43 19.39
CA THR A 220 -26.27 -9.02 19.19
C THR A 220 -26.24 -9.98 17.99
N ALA A 221 -26.75 -11.19 18.17
CA ALA A 221 -26.82 -12.19 17.09
C ALA A 221 -27.55 -11.62 15.86
N SER A 222 -27.12 -12.03 14.67
CA SER A 222 -27.61 -11.50 13.38
C SER A 222 -27.46 -9.99 13.27
N THR A 223 -26.40 -9.44 13.83
CA THR A 223 -26.02 -8.04 13.71
C THR A 223 -24.69 -7.94 12.98
N GLU A 224 -24.66 -7.11 11.94
CA GLU A 224 -23.51 -6.85 11.09
C GLU A 224 -23.19 -5.35 11.12
N CYS A 225 -21.99 -4.95 10.77
CA CYS A 225 -21.65 -3.55 10.61
C CYS A 225 -20.69 -3.36 9.43
N LYS A 226 -20.83 -2.27 8.70
CA LYS A 226 -19.99 -1.99 7.52
C LYS A 226 -18.53 -1.74 7.86
N SER A 227 -18.27 -1.11 8.99
CA SER A 227 -16.93 -0.88 9.53
C SER A 227 -16.96 -0.99 11.05
N MET A 228 -15.87 -1.47 11.64
CA MET A 228 -15.65 -1.49 13.09
C MET A 228 -14.24 -0.99 13.38
N ARG A 229 -14.13 -0.08 14.36
CA ARG A 229 -12.86 0.54 14.75
C ARG A 229 -12.74 0.62 16.26
N ALA A 230 -11.53 0.55 16.76
CA ALA A 230 -11.25 0.80 18.15
C ALA A 230 -11.08 2.32 18.40
N PHE A 231 -11.66 2.80 19.47
CA PHE A 231 -11.41 4.15 19.97
C PHE A 231 -11.26 4.11 21.48
N ARG A 232 -10.07 4.45 21.97
CA ARG A 232 -9.67 4.21 23.36
C ARG A 232 -9.83 2.73 23.70
N SER A 233 -10.60 2.44 24.77
CA SER A 233 -10.92 1.06 25.19
C SER A 233 -12.27 0.55 24.65
N PHE A 234 -12.92 1.29 23.74
CA PHE A 234 -14.22 0.94 23.18
C PHE A 234 -14.07 0.41 21.73
N LEU A 235 -14.93 -0.52 21.33
CA LEU A 235 -15.20 -0.82 19.94
C LEU A 235 -16.36 0.03 19.45
N VAL A 236 -16.22 0.61 18.27
CA VAL A 236 -17.23 1.43 17.61
C VAL A 236 -17.65 0.75 16.31
N ALA A 237 -18.91 0.30 16.26
CA ALA A 237 -19.54 -0.27 15.08
C ALA A 237 -20.28 0.83 14.30
N LEU A 238 -20.05 0.90 13.00
CA LEU A 238 -20.53 1.93 12.10
C LEU A 238 -21.42 1.33 11.01
N ASN A 239 -22.58 1.96 10.72
CA ASN A 239 -23.53 1.51 9.71
C ASN A 239 -23.97 0.07 10.00
N VAL A 240 -24.85 -0.05 10.98
CA VAL A 240 -25.21 -1.32 11.60
C VAL A 240 -26.46 -1.91 10.94
N THR A 241 -26.45 -3.21 10.68
CA THR A 241 -27.61 -3.99 10.24
C THR A 241 -27.99 -4.94 11.36
N THR A 242 -29.23 -4.89 11.84
CA THR A 242 -29.72 -5.79 12.88
C THR A 242 -30.98 -6.51 12.39
N SER A 243 -30.98 -7.85 12.47
CA SER A 243 -32.11 -8.67 12.01
C SER A 243 -32.57 -8.36 10.57
N GLY A 244 -31.60 -8.08 9.68
CA GLY A 244 -31.82 -7.76 8.28
C GLY A 244 -32.28 -6.33 7.99
N ILE A 245 -32.40 -5.46 9.02
CA ILE A 245 -32.75 -4.04 8.85
C ILE A 245 -31.44 -3.23 8.95
N ASN A 246 -31.11 -2.51 7.88
CA ASN A 246 -29.94 -1.65 7.86
C ASN A 246 -30.23 -0.26 8.44
N TYR A 247 -29.37 0.19 9.35
CA TYR A 247 -29.35 1.52 9.95
C TYR A 247 -28.08 2.27 9.50
N PRO A 248 -28.08 2.85 8.30
CA PRO A 248 -26.84 3.34 7.66
C PRO A 248 -26.21 4.54 8.36
N ARG A 249 -26.92 5.18 9.30
CA ARG A 249 -26.44 6.35 10.05
C ARG A 249 -26.20 6.05 11.54
N LEU A 250 -26.33 4.78 11.95
CA LEU A 250 -26.19 4.36 13.33
C LEU A 250 -24.70 4.16 13.67
N VAL A 251 -24.31 4.77 14.78
CA VAL A 251 -23.05 4.52 15.49
C VAL A 251 -23.42 3.77 16.77
N LYS A 252 -22.81 2.62 16.99
CA LYS A 252 -22.99 1.80 18.19
C LYS A 252 -21.64 1.53 18.83
N TRP A 253 -21.52 1.70 20.14
CA TRP A 253 -20.29 1.43 20.87
C TRP A 253 -20.48 0.45 22.01
N SER A 254 -19.42 -0.28 22.30
CA SER A 254 -19.36 -1.28 23.36
C SER A 254 -19.14 -0.69 24.74
N THR A 255 -19.12 -1.53 25.76
CA THR A 255 -18.42 -1.23 27.03
C THR A 255 -16.90 -1.19 26.81
N GLU A 256 -16.16 -0.64 27.77
CA GLU A 256 -14.70 -0.70 27.76
C GLU A 256 -14.21 -2.16 27.75
N ALA A 257 -13.23 -2.44 26.91
CA ALA A 257 -12.54 -3.72 26.88
C ALA A 257 -11.30 -3.67 27.77
N ALA A 258 -11.08 -4.73 28.54
CA ALA A 258 -9.83 -4.93 29.26
C ALA A 258 -8.73 -5.43 28.31
N THR A 259 -7.48 -5.38 28.75
CA THR A 259 -6.34 -5.91 27.98
C THR A 259 -6.55 -7.38 27.67
N GLN A 260 -6.30 -7.79 26.43
CA GLN A 260 -6.45 -9.16 25.90
C GLN A 260 -7.88 -9.74 26.02
N THR A 261 -8.90 -8.88 26.00
CA THR A 261 -10.30 -9.32 26.03
C THR A 261 -11.14 -8.54 25.05
N THR A 262 -12.27 -9.12 24.64
CA THR A 262 -13.34 -8.41 23.93
C THR A 262 -14.27 -7.69 24.91
N PRO A 263 -15.01 -6.65 24.49
CA PRO A 263 -15.99 -5.95 25.33
C PRO A 263 -17.05 -6.89 25.90
N THR A 264 -17.51 -6.59 27.10
CA THR A 264 -18.47 -7.43 27.85
C THR A 264 -19.94 -7.16 27.49
N SER A 265 -20.27 -5.98 26.92
CA SER A 265 -21.65 -5.63 26.55
C SER A 265 -21.74 -4.65 25.39
N TRP A 266 -22.84 -4.75 24.65
CA TRP A 266 -23.28 -3.85 23.58
C TRP A 266 -24.71 -3.36 23.81
N ASP A 267 -25.23 -3.54 25.03
CA ASP A 267 -26.62 -3.21 25.36
C ASP A 267 -26.79 -1.71 25.64
N ALA A 268 -27.27 -0.99 24.66
CA ALA A 268 -27.56 0.45 24.76
C ALA A 268 -28.78 0.75 25.64
N SER A 269 -29.62 -0.24 25.99
CA SER A 269 -30.81 -0.05 26.83
C SER A 269 -30.52 -0.07 28.31
N SER A 270 -29.36 -0.59 28.72
CA SER A 270 -28.95 -0.71 30.12
C SER A 270 -28.28 0.55 30.62
N ALA A 271 -28.90 1.21 31.59
CA ALA A 271 -28.32 2.39 32.25
C ALA A 271 -27.13 2.08 33.18
N THR A 272 -26.76 0.80 33.34
CA THR A 272 -25.68 0.35 34.23
C THR A 272 -24.37 0.08 33.50
N VAL A 273 -24.36 0.17 32.17
CA VAL A 273 -23.18 -0.06 31.33
C VAL A 273 -22.91 1.14 30.42
N ASP A 274 -21.66 1.30 30.01
CA ASP A 274 -21.22 2.42 29.17
C ASP A 274 -21.47 2.21 27.67
N ALA A 275 -22.03 1.04 27.29
CA ALA A 275 -22.44 0.77 25.91
C ALA A 275 -23.60 1.68 25.48
N GLY A 276 -23.62 2.06 24.21
CA GLY A 276 -24.66 2.92 23.72
C GLY A 276 -24.74 2.98 22.19
N GLU A 277 -25.68 3.75 21.70
CA GLU A 277 -25.87 3.99 20.27
C GLU A 277 -26.39 5.40 19.98
N TYR A 278 -26.07 5.92 18.81
CA TYR A 278 -26.52 7.23 18.37
C TYR A 278 -26.69 7.27 16.85
N GLU A 279 -27.83 7.81 16.39
CA GLU A 279 -28.08 7.99 14.96
C GLU A 279 -27.69 9.41 14.51
N LEU A 280 -26.74 9.49 13.55
CA LEU A 280 -26.31 10.75 12.91
C LEU A 280 -27.34 11.19 11.84
N ALA A 281 -28.53 11.62 12.28
CA ALA A 281 -29.68 11.88 11.42
C ALA A 281 -29.62 13.22 10.67
N ASP A 282 -28.73 14.13 11.06
CA ASP A 282 -28.64 15.51 10.52
C ASP A 282 -28.23 15.54 9.02
N SER A 283 -27.56 14.49 8.51
CA SER A 283 -27.23 14.34 7.10
C SER A 283 -27.75 13.01 6.54
N LYS A 284 -27.97 12.94 5.22
CA LYS A 284 -28.63 11.78 4.58
C LYS A 284 -27.66 10.64 4.26
N GLY A 285 -26.39 10.95 4.01
CA GLY A 285 -25.39 9.99 3.58
C GLY A 285 -25.18 8.86 4.59
N ALA A 286 -24.86 7.68 4.12
CA ALA A 286 -24.48 6.55 4.96
C ALA A 286 -23.11 6.77 5.60
N ILE A 287 -22.90 6.18 6.78
CA ILE A 287 -21.56 6.11 7.39
C ILE A 287 -20.76 5.07 6.61
N LEU A 288 -19.55 5.43 6.23
CA LEU A 288 -18.62 4.58 5.49
C LEU A 288 -17.52 4.01 6.37
N ASP A 289 -16.86 4.88 7.14
CA ASP A 289 -15.74 4.47 8.00
C ASP A 289 -15.53 5.49 9.12
N GLY A 290 -14.58 5.21 10.04
CA GLY A 290 -14.15 6.13 11.08
C GLY A 290 -12.75 5.76 11.57
N LEU A 291 -12.00 6.76 11.99
CA LEU A 291 -10.67 6.57 12.55
C LEU A 291 -10.43 7.52 13.73
N PRO A 292 -9.65 7.10 14.72
CA PRO A 292 -9.19 7.99 15.77
C PRO A 292 -8.33 9.12 15.21
N LEU A 293 -8.50 10.33 15.73
CA LEU A 293 -7.62 11.46 15.46
C LEU A 293 -7.34 12.15 16.79
N ARG A 294 -6.17 11.91 17.35
CA ARG A 294 -5.79 12.36 18.69
C ARG A 294 -6.83 11.89 19.73
N ASP A 295 -7.47 12.82 20.44
CA ASP A 295 -8.48 12.52 21.49
C ASP A 295 -9.92 12.40 20.98
N THR A 296 -10.13 12.48 19.66
CA THR A 296 -11.44 12.40 19.02
C THR A 296 -11.49 11.25 18.05
N PHE A 297 -12.69 10.77 17.75
CA PHE A 297 -12.94 9.79 16.71
C PHE A 297 -13.68 10.46 15.56
N MET A 298 -13.09 10.46 14.38
CA MET A 298 -13.67 11.05 13.18
C MET A 298 -14.51 10.04 12.44
N ILE A 299 -15.78 10.36 12.19
CA ILE A 299 -16.73 9.51 11.47
C ILE A 299 -16.95 10.12 10.09
N TYR A 300 -16.68 9.34 9.05
CA TYR A 300 -16.79 9.73 7.66
C TYR A 300 -18.06 9.12 7.04
N LYS A 301 -18.93 9.99 6.54
CA LYS A 301 -20.12 9.63 5.78
C LYS A 301 -19.87 9.92 4.28
N GLU A 302 -20.83 9.57 3.45
CA GLU A 302 -20.80 9.90 2.02
C GLU A 302 -20.82 11.40 1.74
N ASP A 303 -21.47 12.18 2.60
CA ASP A 303 -21.76 13.60 2.40
C ASP A 303 -21.27 14.52 3.51
N SER A 304 -20.74 13.98 4.63
CA SER A 304 -20.43 14.77 5.81
C SER A 304 -19.41 14.07 6.71
N ILE A 305 -18.84 14.83 7.64
CA ILE A 305 -17.88 14.35 8.63
C ILE A 305 -18.35 14.79 10.01
N TYR A 306 -18.29 13.86 10.97
CA TYR A 306 -18.59 14.09 12.37
C TYR A 306 -17.40 13.80 13.25
N SER A 307 -17.28 14.52 14.36
CA SER A 307 -16.37 14.21 15.46
C SER A 307 -17.15 13.61 16.62
N MET A 308 -16.67 12.50 17.17
CA MET A 308 -17.15 11.84 18.37
C MET A 308 -16.10 12.02 19.44
N THR A 309 -16.46 12.61 20.57
CA THR A 309 -15.55 12.95 21.66
C THR A 309 -16.02 12.28 22.94
N TYR A 310 -15.08 11.68 23.68
CA TYR A 310 -15.39 11.11 24.99
C TYR A 310 -15.66 12.21 26.02
N VAL A 311 -16.81 12.14 26.66
CA VAL A 311 -17.26 13.13 27.66
C VAL A 311 -17.52 12.49 29.04
N GLY A 312 -17.48 11.16 29.13
CA GLY A 312 -17.77 10.42 30.35
C GLY A 312 -19.26 10.34 30.68
N THR A 313 -19.55 9.70 31.81
CA THR A 313 -20.94 9.50 32.28
C THR A 313 -21.65 10.82 32.56
N PRO A 314 -22.98 10.93 32.22
CA PRO A 314 -23.86 9.86 31.77
C PRO A 314 -23.92 9.65 30.26
N PHE A 315 -23.27 10.48 29.45
CA PHE A 315 -23.45 10.47 27.98
C PHE A 315 -22.38 9.70 27.21
N ILE A 316 -21.28 9.29 27.86
CA ILE A 316 -20.11 8.59 27.31
C ILE A 316 -19.48 9.32 26.13
N PHE A 317 -20.23 9.55 25.04
CA PHE A 317 -19.75 10.26 23.85
C PHE A 317 -20.67 11.43 23.45
N ALA A 318 -20.05 12.49 22.95
CA ALA A 318 -20.72 13.62 22.32
C ALA A 318 -20.37 13.67 20.83
N PHE A 319 -21.35 14.00 20.00
CA PHE A 319 -21.21 14.08 18.54
C PHE A 319 -21.37 15.52 18.05
N ARG A 320 -20.49 15.92 17.14
CA ARG A 320 -20.53 17.24 16.51
C ARG A 320 -20.23 17.10 15.01
N GLN A 321 -21.04 17.71 14.16
CA GLN A 321 -20.75 17.80 12.74
C GLN A 321 -19.57 18.76 12.50
N LEU A 322 -18.54 18.28 11.81
CA LEU A 322 -17.34 19.03 11.43
C LEU A 322 -17.48 19.64 10.03
N SER A 323 -17.94 18.83 9.07
CA SER A 323 -18.18 19.26 7.69
C SER A 323 -19.53 18.77 7.21
N PRO A 324 -20.40 19.67 6.67
CA PRO A 324 -21.74 19.30 6.21
C PRO A 324 -21.82 18.91 4.73
N SER A 325 -20.71 19.00 3.97
CA SER A 325 -20.74 18.89 2.50
C SER A 325 -19.58 18.09 1.90
N VAL A 326 -18.72 17.54 2.73
CA VAL A 326 -17.56 16.74 2.31
C VAL A 326 -17.57 15.43 3.06
N GLY A 327 -17.47 14.32 2.36
CA GLY A 327 -17.41 12.97 2.90
C GLY A 327 -16.38 12.10 2.19
N ALA A 328 -16.21 10.86 2.65
CA ALA A 328 -15.32 9.89 2.02
C ALA A 328 -15.95 9.25 0.77
N LEU A 329 -15.13 8.67 -0.09
CA LEU A 329 -15.58 7.98 -1.30
C LEU A 329 -16.17 6.59 -0.95
N THR A 330 -15.44 5.83 -0.13
CA THR A 330 -15.85 4.50 0.32
C THR A 330 -15.11 4.15 1.64
N LYS A 331 -15.36 2.97 2.21
CA LYS A 331 -14.61 2.48 3.35
C LYS A 331 -13.13 2.23 2.97
N ASN A 332 -12.23 2.26 3.94
CA ASN A 332 -10.77 2.20 3.75
C ASN A 332 -10.20 3.36 2.90
N CYS A 333 -10.96 4.42 2.64
CA CYS A 333 -10.51 5.62 1.94
C CYS A 333 -9.99 6.73 2.87
N VAL A 334 -9.69 6.40 4.11
CA VAL A 334 -9.15 7.31 5.12
C VAL A 334 -7.91 6.67 5.74
N ALA A 335 -6.84 7.42 5.87
CA ALA A 335 -5.64 7.01 6.60
C ALA A 335 -5.04 8.18 7.38
N GLU A 336 -4.35 7.85 8.47
CA GLU A 336 -3.65 8.84 9.29
C GLU A 336 -2.31 9.22 8.66
N TYR A 337 -1.93 10.50 8.77
CA TYR A 337 -0.60 11.01 8.45
C TYR A 337 -0.27 12.19 9.38
N ASP A 338 0.94 12.29 9.85
CA ASP A 338 1.49 13.44 10.60
C ASP A 338 0.47 14.17 11.52
N GLY A 339 -0.33 13.40 12.26
CA GLY A 339 -1.35 13.89 13.19
C GLY A 339 -2.61 14.47 12.54
N GLY A 340 -2.89 14.14 11.29
CA GLY A 340 -4.11 14.44 10.55
C GLY A 340 -4.63 13.22 9.80
N HIS A 341 -5.81 13.33 9.19
CA HIS A 341 -6.30 12.32 8.26
C HIS A 341 -6.19 12.82 6.82
N PHE A 342 -5.65 11.97 5.96
CA PHE A 342 -5.78 12.08 4.51
C PHE A 342 -6.93 11.19 4.08
N PHE A 343 -7.84 11.70 3.24
CA PHE A 343 -8.95 10.90 2.77
C PHE A 343 -9.33 11.17 1.31
N PHE A 344 -9.66 10.09 0.63
CA PHE A 344 -10.20 10.11 -0.72
C PHE A 344 -11.70 10.36 -0.64
N GLY A 345 -12.12 11.56 -1.01
CA GLY A 345 -13.51 11.98 -1.00
C GLY A 345 -14.18 11.83 -2.36
N ASN A 346 -15.48 12.14 -2.40
CA ASN A 346 -16.24 12.16 -3.65
C ASN A 346 -15.92 13.44 -4.43
N GLY A 347 -15.09 13.31 -5.45
CA GLY A 347 -14.69 14.38 -6.36
C GLY A 347 -13.46 15.19 -5.93
N ASP A 348 -12.79 14.84 -4.85
CA ASP A 348 -11.53 15.48 -4.44
C ASP A 348 -10.77 14.62 -3.41
N ILE A 349 -9.52 14.99 -3.11
CA ILE A 349 -8.75 14.44 -1.99
C ILE A 349 -8.56 15.55 -0.95
N TYR A 350 -8.76 15.18 0.29
CA TYR A 350 -8.78 16.11 1.41
C TYR A 350 -7.85 15.70 2.53
N ILE A 351 -7.46 16.70 3.31
CA ILE A 351 -6.85 16.53 4.63
C ILE A 351 -7.78 17.07 5.71
N ASN A 352 -7.84 16.36 6.84
CA ASN A 352 -8.62 16.74 8.01
C ASN A 352 -7.68 16.82 9.22
N ASP A 353 -7.54 17.98 9.81
CA ASP A 353 -6.71 18.23 11.00
C ASP A 353 -7.50 18.13 12.32
N GLY A 354 -8.77 17.71 12.25
CA GLY A 354 -9.70 17.63 13.37
C GLY A 354 -10.51 18.90 13.62
N GLN A 355 -10.18 20.01 12.97
CA GLN A 355 -10.90 21.28 13.05
C GLN A 355 -11.39 21.74 11.69
N LYS A 356 -10.60 21.51 10.64
CA LYS A 356 -10.86 21.96 9.28
C LYS A 356 -10.58 20.83 8.28
N VAL A 357 -11.41 20.79 7.26
CA VAL A 357 -11.20 19.94 6.07
C VAL A 357 -10.70 20.82 4.92
N THR A 358 -9.59 20.46 4.33
CA THR A 358 -8.92 21.24 3.27
C THR A 358 -8.65 20.34 2.06
N SER A 359 -9.06 20.79 0.86
CA SER A 359 -8.68 20.14 -0.41
C SER A 359 -7.20 20.35 -0.70
N ILE A 360 -6.54 19.32 -1.22
CA ILE A 360 -5.11 19.36 -1.58
C ILE A 360 -4.85 19.26 -3.09
N LEU A 361 -5.89 18.98 -3.88
CA LEU A 361 -5.77 18.80 -5.34
C LEU A 361 -6.08 20.04 -6.22
N PRO A 362 -6.47 21.23 -5.72
CA PRO A 362 -6.93 22.29 -6.60
C PRO A 362 -5.88 22.61 -7.67
N HIS A 363 -6.31 22.53 -8.94
CA HIS A 363 -5.48 22.80 -10.12
C HIS A 363 -4.24 21.90 -10.30
N LYS A 364 -4.24 20.68 -9.74
CA LYS A 364 -3.10 19.76 -9.89
C LYS A 364 -3.44 18.54 -10.74
N ILE A 365 -4.15 17.57 -10.17
CA ILE A 365 -4.38 16.27 -10.79
C ILE A 365 -5.81 15.74 -10.54
N ARG A 366 -6.69 16.60 -10.10
CA ARG A 366 -8.06 16.26 -9.72
C ARG A 366 -8.86 15.71 -10.88
N ASP A 367 -8.90 16.46 -11.99
CA ASP A 367 -9.71 16.10 -13.17
C ASP A 367 -9.22 14.78 -13.77
N TYR A 368 -7.90 14.56 -13.76
CA TYR A 368 -7.32 13.29 -14.19
C TYR A 368 -7.84 12.11 -13.36
N ILE A 369 -7.83 12.18 -12.03
CA ILE A 369 -8.29 11.09 -11.16
C ILE A 369 -9.77 10.79 -11.44
N PHE A 370 -10.64 11.81 -11.34
CA PHE A 370 -12.08 11.62 -11.39
C PHE A 370 -12.65 11.39 -12.81
N GLN A 371 -11.85 11.65 -13.84
CA GLN A 371 -12.16 11.27 -15.21
C GLN A 371 -11.81 9.81 -15.50
N PHE A 372 -10.74 9.29 -14.89
CA PHE A 372 -10.22 7.95 -15.17
C PHE A 372 -10.63 6.89 -14.15
N ILE A 373 -11.17 7.26 -12.99
CA ILE A 373 -11.70 6.27 -12.04
C ILE A 373 -12.86 5.50 -12.66
N ASP A 374 -12.84 4.17 -12.51
CA ASP A 374 -13.96 3.33 -12.97
C ASP A 374 -15.18 3.53 -12.08
N GLY A 375 -16.22 4.18 -12.62
CA GLY A 375 -17.47 4.44 -11.92
C GLY A 375 -18.28 3.19 -11.50
N ALA A 376 -17.99 2.02 -12.07
CA ALA A 376 -18.59 0.76 -11.66
C ALA A 376 -17.80 0.09 -10.51
N GLN A 377 -16.50 0.38 -10.38
CA GLN A 377 -15.59 -0.29 -9.46
C GLN A 377 -15.02 0.63 -8.35
N PHE A 378 -15.41 1.90 -8.30
CA PHE A 378 -14.87 2.91 -7.37
C PHE A 378 -14.90 2.48 -5.90
N LYS A 379 -15.83 1.60 -5.52
CA LYS A 379 -15.94 1.05 -4.15
C LYS A 379 -14.73 0.22 -3.71
N LYS A 380 -13.87 -0.17 -4.63
CA LYS A 380 -12.62 -0.87 -4.35
C LYS A 380 -11.46 0.07 -4.03
N SER A 381 -11.63 1.39 -4.22
CA SER A 381 -10.63 2.38 -3.89
C SER A 381 -10.28 2.36 -2.41
N PHE A 382 -9.02 2.60 -2.10
CA PHE A 382 -8.53 2.68 -0.73
C PHE A 382 -7.34 3.65 -0.63
N VAL A 383 -6.98 3.98 0.61
CA VAL A 383 -5.84 4.87 0.92
C VAL A 383 -4.90 4.16 1.87
N VAL A 384 -3.61 4.37 1.68
CA VAL A 384 -2.56 3.87 2.59
C VAL A 384 -1.48 4.92 2.78
N ALA A 385 -0.87 4.93 3.97
CA ALA A 385 0.28 5.76 4.30
C ALA A 385 1.57 4.95 4.19
N ASP A 386 2.56 5.50 3.49
CA ASP A 386 3.95 5.07 3.51
C ASP A 386 4.76 6.05 4.38
N TYR A 387 4.89 5.71 5.65
CA TYR A 387 5.57 6.58 6.62
C TYR A 387 7.07 6.68 6.35
N GLY A 388 7.69 5.64 5.81
CA GLY A 388 9.11 5.62 5.49
C GLY A 388 9.49 6.63 4.41
N ASN A 389 8.61 6.82 3.42
CA ASN A 389 8.82 7.74 2.30
C ASN A 389 8.02 9.04 2.42
N THR A 390 7.29 9.25 3.52
CA THR A 390 6.39 10.40 3.72
C THR A 390 5.37 10.56 2.58
N GLU A 391 4.75 9.46 2.17
CA GLU A 391 3.84 9.40 1.03
C GLU A 391 2.46 8.88 1.43
N MET A 392 1.40 9.51 0.90
CA MET A 392 0.03 9.01 0.96
C MET A 392 -0.38 8.52 -0.42
N TRP A 393 -0.85 7.30 -0.50
CA TRP A 393 -1.29 6.70 -1.74
C TRP A 393 -2.81 6.61 -1.79
N ALA A 394 -3.40 7.28 -2.77
CA ALA A 394 -4.81 7.10 -3.12
C ALA A 394 -4.89 6.11 -4.28
N CYS A 395 -5.29 4.87 -3.97
CA CYS A 395 -5.37 3.77 -4.93
C CYS A 395 -6.78 3.68 -5.51
N PHE A 396 -6.90 3.53 -6.82
CA PHE A 396 -8.20 3.44 -7.50
C PHE A 396 -8.13 2.57 -8.76
N PRO A 397 -9.27 1.93 -9.11
CA PRO A 397 -9.40 1.18 -10.35
C PRO A 397 -9.63 2.12 -11.53
N THR A 398 -9.02 1.79 -12.68
CA THR A 398 -9.31 2.46 -13.95
C THR A 398 -9.88 1.46 -14.96
N PRO A 399 -10.63 1.90 -15.97
CA PRO A 399 -11.18 1.00 -17.00
C PRO A 399 -10.12 0.27 -17.84
N GLU A 400 -8.86 0.72 -17.79
CA GLU A 400 -7.74 0.09 -18.47
C GLU A 400 -7.27 -1.20 -17.77
N GLY A 401 -7.60 -1.37 -16.48
CA GLY A 401 -7.28 -2.55 -15.68
C GLY A 401 -8.13 -3.76 -16.09
N ALA A 402 -7.49 -4.87 -16.45
CA ALA A 402 -8.18 -6.08 -16.90
C ALA A 402 -8.94 -6.80 -15.76
N SER A 403 -8.55 -6.60 -14.51
CA SER A 403 -9.05 -7.35 -13.35
C SER A 403 -10.11 -6.61 -12.54
N ASN A 404 -10.45 -5.37 -12.88
CA ASN A 404 -11.33 -4.51 -12.09
C ASN A 404 -10.83 -4.26 -10.64
N GLN A 405 -9.54 -4.39 -10.38
CA GLN A 405 -8.89 -4.03 -9.11
C GLN A 405 -8.15 -2.69 -9.24
N CYS A 406 -7.61 -2.17 -8.12
CA CYS A 406 -6.86 -0.92 -8.16
C CYS A 406 -5.55 -1.12 -8.92
N ASN A 407 -5.44 -0.53 -10.08
CA ASN A 407 -4.29 -0.61 -10.99
C ASN A 407 -3.50 0.71 -11.08
N LYS A 408 -3.97 1.77 -10.45
CA LYS A 408 -3.30 3.08 -10.38
C LYS A 408 -3.33 3.63 -8.95
N ALA A 409 -2.28 4.38 -8.61
CA ALA A 409 -2.26 5.23 -7.43
C ALA A 409 -1.81 6.64 -7.78
N VAL A 410 -2.45 7.62 -7.16
CA VAL A 410 -1.88 8.95 -7.02
C VAL A 410 -1.19 9.03 -5.68
N VAL A 411 0.07 9.38 -5.72
CA VAL A 411 0.96 9.48 -4.57
C VAL A 411 1.18 10.94 -4.23
N TRP A 412 0.87 11.31 -2.99
CA TRP A 412 1.12 12.63 -2.45
C TRP A 412 2.24 12.55 -1.40
N ASN A 413 3.34 13.22 -1.67
CA ASN A 413 4.37 13.40 -0.67
C ASN A 413 4.03 14.63 0.18
N TRP A 414 3.76 14.42 1.49
CA TRP A 414 3.29 15.51 2.36
C TRP A 414 4.38 16.48 2.79
N THR A 415 5.65 16.13 2.66
CA THR A 415 6.78 17.00 3.01
C THR A 415 6.98 18.12 1.99
N ASN A 416 6.93 17.79 0.70
CA ASN A 416 7.15 18.74 -0.39
C ASN A 416 5.87 19.13 -1.14
N ASN A 417 4.72 18.53 -0.77
CA ASN A 417 3.42 18.72 -1.40
C ASN A 417 3.40 18.40 -2.91
N ALA A 418 4.22 17.44 -3.33
CA ALA A 418 4.32 16.98 -4.70
C ALA A 418 3.38 15.80 -4.96
N PHE A 419 2.84 15.73 -6.19
CA PHE A 419 2.02 14.62 -6.65
C PHE A 419 2.71 13.84 -7.75
N THR A 420 2.62 12.52 -7.69
CA THR A 420 3.11 11.60 -8.73
C THR A 420 2.08 10.51 -9.01
N ILE A 421 2.27 9.75 -10.07
CA ILE A 421 1.38 8.67 -10.50
C ILE A 421 2.19 7.38 -10.52
N ARG A 422 1.57 6.30 -10.08
CA ARG A 422 2.18 4.97 -10.05
C ARG A 422 1.21 3.91 -10.56
N ASP A 423 1.75 2.94 -11.30
CA ASP A 423 1.07 1.70 -11.66
C ASP A 423 1.10 0.71 -10.48
N LEU A 424 0.03 -0.06 -10.34
CA LEU A 424 -0.13 -1.05 -9.29
C LEU A 424 -0.45 -2.43 -9.89
N PRO A 425 -0.01 -3.53 -9.24
CA PRO A 425 -0.28 -4.90 -9.71
C PRO A 425 -1.69 -5.38 -9.32
N ASP A 426 -2.74 -4.67 -9.77
CA ASP A 426 -4.15 -5.05 -9.52
C ASP A 426 -4.46 -5.35 -8.05
N LEU A 427 -4.33 -4.35 -7.20
CA LEU A 427 -4.41 -4.48 -5.75
C LEU A 427 -5.84 -4.36 -5.22
N ALA A 428 -6.14 -5.16 -4.18
CA ALA A 428 -7.36 -5.00 -3.38
C ALA A 428 -7.10 -4.25 -2.07
N HIS A 429 -5.92 -4.38 -1.48
CA HIS A 429 -5.54 -3.68 -0.24
C HIS A 429 -4.01 -3.64 -0.07
N ILE A 430 -3.54 -2.75 0.80
CA ILE A 430 -2.14 -2.67 1.22
C ILE A 430 -2.11 -2.62 2.75
N GLY A 431 -1.31 -3.49 3.37
CA GLY A 431 -1.03 -3.47 4.81
C GLY A 431 0.35 -2.90 5.11
N TYR A 432 0.51 -2.34 6.29
CA TYR A 432 1.79 -1.86 6.81
C TYR A 432 2.21 -2.73 8.00
N GLY A 433 3.45 -3.15 8.06
CA GLY A 433 3.98 -3.98 9.12
C GLY A 433 5.43 -4.36 8.87
N THR A 434 5.98 -5.27 9.67
CA THR A 434 7.36 -5.73 9.54
C THR A 434 7.46 -7.07 8.81
N ILE A 435 8.49 -7.23 8.03
CA ILE A 435 8.91 -8.52 7.48
C ILE A 435 10.40 -8.69 7.71
N ALA A 436 10.86 -9.95 7.74
CA ALA A 436 12.28 -10.23 7.83
C ALA A 436 13.03 -9.58 6.66
N ASP A 437 14.05 -8.79 6.96
CA ASP A 437 14.92 -8.23 5.92
C ASP A 437 15.79 -9.36 5.33
N PRO A 438 15.64 -9.70 4.03
CA PRO A 438 16.46 -10.73 3.41
C PRO A 438 17.95 -10.39 3.37
N ASN A 439 18.30 -9.12 3.59
CA ASN A 439 19.68 -8.65 3.65
C ASN A 439 20.18 -8.50 5.11
N ALA A 440 19.35 -8.78 6.10
CA ALA A 440 19.75 -8.71 7.50
C ALA A 440 20.75 -9.81 7.83
N PHE A 441 21.81 -9.42 8.52
CA PHE A 441 22.82 -10.37 8.99
C PHE A 441 22.50 -10.81 10.40
N THR A 442 22.27 -12.09 10.59
CA THR A 442 21.94 -12.67 11.89
C THR A 442 23.15 -12.79 12.83
N THR A 443 24.38 -12.74 12.29
CA THR A 443 25.62 -12.79 13.08
C THR A 443 26.71 -11.94 12.43
N TRP A 444 27.65 -11.41 13.24
CA TRP A 444 28.84 -10.72 12.75
C TRP A 444 29.69 -11.55 11.77
N ALA A 445 29.74 -12.86 11.98
CA ALA A 445 30.48 -13.78 11.11
C ALA A 445 29.81 -13.96 9.74
N ALA A 446 28.49 -13.86 9.66
CA ALA A 446 27.73 -13.89 8.41
C ALA A 446 27.81 -12.55 7.66
N ALA A 447 27.90 -11.44 8.42
CA ALA A 447 27.94 -10.09 7.85
C ALA A 447 29.22 -9.76 7.08
N ILE A 448 30.36 -10.31 7.47
CA ILE A 448 31.67 -9.87 6.98
C ILE A 448 32.58 -11.06 6.67
N PRO A 449 32.44 -11.71 5.52
CA PRO A 449 33.46 -12.67 5.05
C PRO A 449 34.82 -11.98 4.80
N THR A 450 34.78 -10.74 4.31
CA THR A 450 35.95 -9.84 4.19
C THR A 450 35.51 -8.39 4.27
N TRP A 451 36.39 -7.49 4.75
CA TRP A 451 36.12 -6.04 4.81
C TRP A 451 35.76 -5.42 3.45
N SER A 452 36.24 -5.99 2.37
CA SER A 452 35.97 -5.54 1.01
C SER A 452 34.62 -6.00 0.45
N SER A 453 33.95 -6.94 1.10
CA SER A 453 32.65 -7.47 0.71
C SER A 453 31.54 -7.12 1.71
N ALA A 454 31.79 -6.20 2.64
CA ALA A 454 30.77 -5.71 3.55
C ALA A 454 29.70 -4.96 2.75
N LEU A 455 28.48 -5.52 2.73
CA LEU A 455 27.34 -4.96 2.03
C LEU A 455 26.60 -3.87 2.83
N GLY A 456 26.96 -3.67 4.09
CA GLY A 456 26.35 -2.69 4.98
C GLY A 456 27.29 -1.54 5.34
N TRP A 457 26.75 -0.36 5.59
CA TRP A 457 27.44 0.81 6.11
C TRP A 457 27.45 0.79 7.64
N TRP A 458 28.46 1.35 8.28
CA TRP A 458 28.56 1.44 9.75
C TRP A 458 27.38 2.13 10.43
N ALA A 459 26.63 2.94 9.69
CA ALA A 459 25.44 3.64 10.17
C ALA A 459 24.13 2.91 9.85
N GLN A 460 24.18 1.72 9.25
CA GLN A 460 22.98 0.94 8.97
C GLN A 460 22.48 0.33 10.27
N THR A 461 21.20 0.47 10.55
CA THR A 461 20.54 -0.25 11.65
C THR A 461 20.56 -1.74 11.30
N TRP A 462 21.12 -2.53 12.19
CA TRP A 462 21.20 -3.99 12.08
C TRP A 462 19.90 -4.62 12.58
N ASP A 463 18.76 -4.08 12.13
CA ASP A 463 17.46 -4.64 12.48
C ASP A 463 17.20 -5.83 11.55
N SER A 464 16.79 -6.95 12.14
CA SER A 464 16.40 -8.14 11.38
C SER A 464 15.03 -7.97 10.72
N GLU A 465 14.32 -6.90 11.04
CA GLU A 465 12.98 -6.60 10.57
C GLU A 465 12.92 -5.22 9.94
N GLU A 466 12.20 -5.09 8.84
CA GLU A 466 12.00 -3.85 8.13
C GLU A 466 10.51 -3.53 8.02
N ASN A 467 10.15 -2.30 8.40
CA ASN A 467 8.79 -1.79 8.23
C ASN A 467 8.49 -1.53 6.76
N VAL A 468 7.56 -2.25 6.20
CA VAL A 468 7.24 -2.21 4.76
C VAL A 468 5.74 -2.18 4.49
N LEU A 469 5.41 -1.74 3.29
CA LEU A 469 4.09 -1.93 2.72
C LEU A 469 4.03 -3.29 2.02
N VAL A 470 3.05 -4.11 2.41
CA VAL A 470 2.74 -5.38 1.75
C VAL A 470 1.44 -5.21 0.98
N MET A 471 1.52 -5.45 -0.32
CA MET A 471 0.46 -5.23 -1.30
C MET A 471 -0.24 -6.56 -1.61
N ALA A 472 -1.56 -6.60 -1.50
CA ALA A 472 -2.38 -7.79 -1.73
C ALA A 472 -3.00 -7.76 -3.13
N SER A 473 -2.56 -8.67 -4.03
CA SER A 473 -3.10 -8.83 -5.37
C SER A 473 -3.95 -10.11 -5.45
N PRO A 474 -5.28 -9.98 -5.48
CA PRO A 474 -6.15 -11.15 -5.62
C PRO A 474 -6.10 -11.75 -7.02
N THR A 475 -5.74 -10.97 -8.04
CA THR A 475 -5.62 -11.42 -9.43
C THR A 475 -4.47 -12.42 -9.60
N ASP A 476 -3.33 -12.10 -9.00
CA ASP A 476 -2.13 -12.96 -9.07
C ASP A 476 -2.11 -14.00 -7.94
N THR A 477 -2.99 -13.87 -6.94
CA THR A 477 -2.96 -14.64 -5.69
C THR A 477 -1.59 -14.55 -5.02
N LYS A 478 -1.05 -13.32 -4.96
CA LYS A 478 0.28 -13.01 -4.42
C LYS A 478 0.23 -11.84 -3.44
N LEU A 479 1.24 -11.81 -2.58
CA LEU A 479 1.60 -10.66 -1.76
C LEU A 479 2.91 -10.08 -2.28
N TYR A 480 2.95 -8.78 -2.46
CA TYR A 480 4.14 -8.09 -2.94
C TYR A 480 4.68 -7.15 -1.86
N ARG A 481 5.97 -7.22 -1.60
CA ARG A 481 6.70 -6.23 -0.81
C ARG A 481 6.97 -5.02 -1.70
N ASN A 482 6.51 -3.84 -1.27
CA ASN A 482 6.88 -2.57 -1.88
C ASN A 482 8.36 -2.24 -1.61
N ALA A 483 8.95 -1.40 -2.44
CA ALA A 483 10.33 -0.95 -2.33
C ALA A 483 11.37 -2.09 -2.39
N SER A 484 11.10 -3.11 -3.19
CA SER A 484 12.01 -4.24 -3.41
C SER A 484 12.52 -4.22 -4.86
N GLY A 485 13.77 -3.74 -5.03
CA GLY A 485 14.40 -3.61 -6.35
C GLY A 485 13.75 -2.56 -7.25
N ASN A 486 13.92 -2.72 -8.56
CA ASN A 486 13.49 -1.75 -9.58
C ASN A 486 12.57 -2.38 -10.64
N ARG A 487 12.01 -3.56 -10.37
CA ARG A 487 11.14 -4.34 -11.25
C ARG A 487 9.72 -4.46 -10.71
N GLU A 488 8.80 -4.78 -11.58
CA GLU A 488 7.45 -5.21 -11.24
C GLU A 488 7.44 -6.73 -11.13
N ASP A 489 7.76 -7.26 -9.94
CA ASP A 489 8.04 -8.67 -9.68
C ASP A 489 9.14 -9.19 -10.63
N THR A 490 8.78 -9.92 -11.65
CA THR A 490 9.71 -10.47 -12.65
C THR A 490 9.82 -9.63 -13.93
N THR A 491 9.01 -8.60 -14.09
CA THR A 491 8.91 -7.76 -15.29
C THR A 491 9.67 -6.45 -15.12
N ASP A 492 10.32 -5.98 -16.16
CA ASP A 492 11.02 -4.71 -16.15
C ASP A 492 10.01 -3.54 -16.09
N MET A 493 10.13 -2.70 -15.07
CA MET A 493 9.27 -1.54 -14.89
C MET A 493 9.65 -0.41 -15.83
N THR A 494 8.66 0.11 -16.56
CA THR A 494 8.80 1.34 -17.33
C THR A 494 8.45 2.55 -16.47
N SER A 495 9.36 3.51 -16.41
CA SER A 495 9.16 4.79 -15.74
C SER A 495 9.44 5.95 -16.69
N PHE A 496 8.64 7.01 -16.62
CA PHE A 496 8.89 8.20 -17.40
C PHE A 496 8.39 9.47 -16.72
N ILE A 497 8.99 10.59 -17.11
CA ILE A 497 8.56 11.94 -16.74
C ILE A 497 8.64 12.86 -17.97
N ALA A 498 7.62 13.66 -18.20
CA ALA A 498 7.52 14.50 -19.37
C ALA A 498 7.07 15.93 -19.04
N ARG A 499 7.72 16.90 -19.64
CA ARG A 499 7.34 18.31 -19.61
C ARG A 499 7.10 18.78 -21.04
N THR A 500 5.86 19.12 -21.35
CA THR A 500 5.43 19.57 -22.68
C THR A 500 4.99 21.03 -22.66
N GLY A 501 4.83 21.65 -23.82
CA GLY A 501 4.25 22.98 -23.94
C GLY A 501 5.14 24.14 -23.48
N MET A 502 6.46 23.95 -23.34
CA MET A 502 7.38 25.04 -23.01
C MET A 502 7.50 26.02 -24.18
N SER A 503 7.47 27.33 -23.90
CA SER A 503 7.55 28.40 -24.91
C SER A 503 8.72 29.37 -24.70
N THR A 504 9.65 29.04 -23.79
CA THR A 504 10.79 29.89 -23.44
C THR A 504 11.73 30.07 -24.64
N THR A 505 12.04 31.29 -24.98
CA THR A 505 12.95 31.68 -26.08
C THR A 505 14.41 31.69 -25.63
N ALA A 506 15.33 31.85 -26.57
CA ALA A 506 16.76 31.99 -26.25
C ALA A 506 17.09 33.21 -25.35
N GLN A 507 16.18 34.19 -25.25
CA GLN A 507 16.30 35.31 -24.33
C GLN A 507 15.69 35.07 -22.95
N GLY A 508 15.16 33.85 -22.69
CA GLY A 508 14.52 33.49 -21.43
C GLY A 508 13.08 34.00 -21.27
N GLN A 509 12.49 34.59 -22.32
CA GLN A 509 11.11 35.06 -22.31
C GLN A 509 10.15 33.97 -22.84
N GLN A 510 8.93 33.94 -22.34
CA GLN A 510 7.90 33.07 -22.91
C GLN A 510 7.27 33.73 -24.12
N ASP A 511 7.38 33.10 -25.29
CA ASP A 511 6.78 33.57 -26.54
C ASP A 511 6.34 32.36 -27.39
N GLN A 512 5.05 32.20 -27.57
CA GLN A 512 4.44 31.12 -28.38
C GLN A 512 4.44 31.42 -29.88
N THR A 513 4.85 32.61 -30.29
CA THR A 513 4.87 33.03 -31.72
C THR A 513 6.21 32.72 -32.39
N VAL A 514 7.28 32.61 -31.62
CA VAL A 514 8.64 32.34 -32.09
C VAL A 514 8.86 30.83 -32.24
N VAL A 515 9.44 30.42 -33.37
CA VAL A 515 9.90 29.03 -33.55
C VAL A 515 11.26 28.87 -32.87
N LYS A 516 11.37 27.92 -31.94
CA LYS A 516 12.60 27.55 -31.27
C LYS A 516 13.20 26.33 -31.96
N ARG A 517 14.51 26.31 -32.08
CA ARG A 517 15.29 25.19 -32.56
C ARG A 517 16.10 24.63 -31.41
N ILE A 518 15.71 23.45 -30.93
CA ILE A 518 16.42 22.72 -29.89
C ILE A 518 17.61 22.01 -30.53
N LYS A 519 18.77 22.05 -29.87
CA LYS A 519 20.03 21.45 -30.34
C LYS A 519 20.53 20.35 -29.45
N ALA A 520 20.42 20.52 -28.14
CA ALA A 520 20.84 19.54 -27.17
C ALA A 520 20.08 19.68 -25.84
N ILE A 521 20.01 18.60 -25.11
CA ILE A 521 19.59 18.52 -23.71
C ILE A 521 20.80 18.10 -22.87
N TYR A 522 20.98 18.75 -21.74
CA TYR A 522 22.03 18.45 -20.75
C TYR A 522 21.34 17.95 -19.48
N PRO A 523 21.08 16.63 -19.33
CA PRO A 523 20.49 16.10 -18.12
C PRO A 523 21.49 16.20 -16.96
N LYS A 524 21.02 16.58 -15.77
CA LYS A 524 21.71 16.46 -14.50
C LYS A 524 21.08 15.28 -13.78
N MET A 525 21.59 14.09 -13.99
CA MET A 525 20.99 12.87 -13.47
C MET A 525 22.05 11.85 -13.07
N GLU A 526 21.65 11.02 -12.12
CA GLU A 526 22.36 9.84 -11.68
C GLU A 526 21.63 8.60 -12.18
N VAL A 527 22.37 7.57 -12.58
CA VAL A 527 21.82 6.28 -13.03
C VAL A 527 22.66 5.16 -12.40
N THR A 528 22.01 4.15 -11.85
CA THR A 528 22.73 3.05 -11.19
C THR A 528 23.37 2.11 -12.21
N GLY A 529 24.66 1.83 -12.06
CA GLY A 529 25.44 0.94 -12.94
C GLY A 529 25.69 1.55 -14.32
N THR A 530 25.95 0.72 -15.31
CA THR A 530 26.23 1.11 -16.71
C THR A 530 24.97 1.20 -17.55
N ASN A 531 23.85 1.69 -16.98
CA ASN A 531 22.57 1.77 -17.64
C ASN A 531 22.34 3.14 -18.28
N THR A 532 21.36 3.23 -19.15
CA THR A 532 21.05 4.43 -19.92
C THR A 532 19.59 4.82 -19.80
N VAL A 533 19.32 6.12 -19.91
CA VAL A 533 17.97 6.68 -19.94
C VAL A 533 17.69 7.24 -21.33
N ASN A 534 16.50 6.99 -21.86
CA ASN A 534 16.06 7.54 -23.13
C ASN A 534 15.57 8.97 -22.96
N VAL A 535 16.09 9.87 -23.78
CA VAL A 535 15.71 11.29 -23.82
C VAL A 535 15.00 11.58 -25.14
N TYR A 536 13.86 12.26 -25.05
CA TYR A 536 13.08 12.67 -26.21
C TYR A 536 12.85 14.18 -26.16
N VAL A 537 12.74 14.79 -27.33
CA VAL A 537 12.28 16.17 -27.47
C VAL A 537 10.95 16.17 -28.20
N GLY A 538 9.93 16.76 -27.59
CA GLY A 538 8.62 16.97 -28.19
C GLY A 538 8.53 18.35 -28.84
N THR A 539 7.79 18.48 -29.93
CA THR A 539 7.52 19.78 -30.60
C THR A 539 6.08 19.91 -31.04
N GLN A 540 5.57 21.13 -31.02
CA GLN A 540 4.22 21.48 -31.47
C GLN A 540 4.29 22.85 -32.16
N MET A 541 3.48 23.06 -33.20
CA MET A 541 3.36 24.35 -33.87
C MET A 541 2.18 25.18 -33.34
N SER A 542 1.21 24.55 -32.70
CA SER A 542 0.10 25.19 -31.99
C SER A 542 -0.21 24.47 -30.67
N THR A 543 -0.97 25.10 -29.80
CA THR A 543 -1.40 24.56 -28.50
C THR A 543 -2.39 23.40 -28.63
N GLU A 544 -3.10 23.28 -29.73
CA GLU A 544 -4.10 22.22 -29.97
C GLU A 544 -3.52 21.00 -30.71
N GLU A 545 -2.30 21.14 -31.23
CA GLU A 545 -1.62 20.04 -31.92
C GLU A 545 -1.06 19.06 -30.93
N ALA A 546 -1.17 17.76 -31.24
CA ALA A 546 -0.53 16.70 -30.46
C ALA A 546 1.00 16.86 -30.48
N VAL A 547 1.64 16.53 -29.37
CA VAL A 547 3.11 16.57 -29.26
C VAL A 547 3.73 15.54 -30.21
N THR A 548 4.58 16.01 -31.12
CA THR A 548 5.39 15.14 -31.96
C THR A 548 6.75 14.90 -31.31
N TRP A 549 6.98 13.66 -30.87
CA TRP A 549 8.22 13.26 -30.22
C TRP A 549 9.26 12.82 -31.26
N THR A 550 10.53 13.18 -31.00
CA THR A 550 11.67 12.64 -31.75
C THR A 550 11.86 11.15 -31.45
N SER A 551 12.71 10.47 -32.23
CA SER A 551 13.22 9.15 -31.84
C SER A 551 13.99 9.25 -30.51
N ALA A 552 13.98 8.16 -29.74
CA ALA A 552 14.75 8.03 -28.50
C ALA A 552 16.24 8.27 -28.76
N GLN A 553 16.85 9.04 -27.87
CA GLN A 553 18.31 9.16 -27.80
C GLN A 553 18.75 8.69 -26.43
N THR A 554 19.63 7.71 -26.38
CA THR A 554 20.15 7.20 -25.13
C THR A 554 21.12 8.19 -24.49
N PHE A 555 21.02 8.35 -23.19
CA PHE A 555 21.93 9.13 -22.36
C PHE A 555 22.58 8.25 -21.30
N ASP A 556 23.89 8.24 -21.28
CA ASP A 556 24.75 7.59 -20.31
C ASP A 556 25.48 8.69 -19.51
N PRO A 557 25.17 8.90 -18.22
CA PRO A 557 25.77 9.98 -17.43
C PRO A 557 27.29 9.80 -17.22
N ASP A 558 27.80 8.57 -17.28
CA ASP A 558 29.21 8.27 -17.07
C ASP A 558 30.08 8.68 -18.27
N THR A 559 29.51 8.62 -19.48
CA THR A 559 30.25 8.84 -20.72
C THR A 559 29.81 10.09 -21.49
N GLN A 560 28.64 10.63 -21.19
CA GLN A 560 28.02 11.73 -21.93
C GLN A 560 27.67 12.90 -21.02
N SER A 561 27.93 14.12 -21.44
CA SER A 561 27.47 15.33 -20.77
C SER A 561 26.19 15.92 -21.38
N LYS A 562 25.80 15.49 -22.57
CA LYS A 562 24.63 15.97 -23.29
C LYS A 562 24.10 14.97 -24.31
N VAL A 563 22.85 15.16 -24.67
CA VAL A 563 22.19 14.47 -25.79
C VAL A 563 21.95 15.49 -26.91
N SER A 564 22.49 15.23 -28.09
CA SER A 564 22.31 16.09 -29.27
C SER A 564 21.03 15.70 -30.01
N ILE A 565 20.01 16.54 -29.91
CA ILE A 565 18.70 16.31 -30.56
C ILE A 565 18.34 17.57 -31.34
N ARG A 566 17.92 17.41 -32.61
CA ARG A 566 17.48 18.53 -33.46
C ARG A 566 15.98 18.48 -33.67
N ALA A 567 15.30 19.46 -33.10
CA ALA A 567 13.85 19.61 -33.25
C ALA A 567 13.49 21.09 -33.36
N SER A 568 12.38 21.42 -34.00
CA SER A 568 11.93 22.78 -34.15
C SER A 568 10.43 22.89 -33.96
N GLY A 569 9.98 23.81 -33.11
CA GLY A 569 8.57 24.04 -32.82
C GLY A 569 8.34 25.40 -32.15
N LYS A 570 7.11 25.87 -32.13
CA LYS A 570 6.70 27.03 -31.35
C LYS A 570 6.63 26.70 -29.86
N LEU A 571 6.14 25.49 -29.56
CA LEU A 571 6.17 24.87 -28.24
C LEU A 571 7.08 23.65 -28.29
N TYR A 572 7.75 23.36 -27.20
CA TYR A 572 8.62 22.21 -27.08
C TYR A 572 8.45 21.50 -25.73
N GLY A 573 8.93 20.29 -25.65
CA GLY A 573 8.90 19.48 -24.46
C GLY A 573 10.11 18.57 -24.35
N VAL A 574 10.31 17.99 -23.18
CA VAL A 574 11.34 17.01 -22.89
C VAL A 574 10.69 15.82 -22.17
N LYS A 575 11.08 14.61 -22.53
CA LYS A 575 10.68 13.37 -21.85
C LYS A 575 11.92 12.55 -21.54
N PHE A 576 12.00 12.07 -20.32
CA PHE A 576 12.98 11.10 -19.84
C PHE A 576 12.23 9.79 -19.57
N GLU A 577 12.75 8.67 -20.07
CA GLU A 577 12.09 7.37 -19.96
C GLU A 577 13.14 6.27 -19.78
N SER A 578 12.85 5.35 -18.88
CA SER A 578 13.65 4.13 -18.70
C SER A 578 12.78 2.89 -18.63
N THR A 579 13.32 1.78 -19.08
CA THR A 579 12.75 0.44 -18.87
C THR A 579 13.89 -0.47 -18.46
N GLY A 580 13.78 -1.18 -17.34
CA GLY A 580 14.81 -2.09 -16.86
C GLY A 580 14.96 -2.10 -15.34
N ASP A 581 15.84 -3.00 -14.88
CA ASP A 581 16.15 -3.24 -13.47
C ASP A 581 17.29 -2.32 -12.99
N PHE A 582 17.05 -1.02 -13.01
CA PHE A 582 17.98 -0.02 -12.51
C PHE A 582 17.23 1.21 -12.03
N ASP A 583 17.86 1.97 -11.15
CA ASP A 583 17.35 3.22 -10.63
C ASP A 583 17.98 4.42 -11.36
N TRP A 584 17.22 5.54 -11.41
CA TRP A 584 17.70 6.82 -11.90
C TRP A 584 17.08 7.97 -11.12
N ARG A 585 17.84 9.05 -11.02
CA ARG A 585 17.44 10.28 -10.36
C ARG A 585 17.79 11.48 -11.22
N LEU A 586 16.82 12.36 -11.45
CA LEU A 586 16.96 13.59 -12.21
C LEU A 586 16.90 14.80 -11.27
N ASP A 587 18.02 15.49 -11.07
CA ASP A 587 18.11 16.71 -10.25
C ASP A 587 17.73 17.97 -11.04
N GLY A 588 17.87 17.91 -12.36
CA GLY A 588 17.55 19.01 -13.26
C GLY A 588 18.03 18.75 -14.69
N TYR A 589 17.82 19.70 -15.56
CA TYR A 589 18.34 19.63 -16.93
C TYR A 589 18.52 21.03 -17.52
N SER A 590 19.30 21.14 -18.58
CA SER A 590 19.43 22.38 -19.33
C SER A 590 19.13 22.12 -20.80
N ILE A 591 18.49 23.10 -21.43
CA ILE A 591 18.09 23.04 -22.86
C ILE A 591 18.92 24.03 -23.67
N GLU A 592 19.65 23.51 -24.66
CA GLU A 592 20.36 24.36 -25.63
C GLU A 592 19.45 24.65 -26.83
N LEU A 593 19.12 25.93 -27.05
CA LEU A 593 18.24 26.35 -28.14
C LEU A 593 18.64 27.66 -28.79
N ASP A 594 18.13 27.86 -29.98
CA ASP A 594 18.16 29.13 -30.74
C ASP A 594 16.74 29.51 -31.20
N ASP A 595 16.51 30.80 -31.33
CA ASP A 595 15.30 31.31 -31.96
C ASP A 595 15.47 31.31 -33.48
N ALA A 596 14.54 30.64 -34.20
CA ALA A 596 14.55 30.51 -35.65
C ALA A 596 13.69 31.56 -36.36
N GLY A 597 13.20 32.58 -35.61
CA GLY A 597 12.36 33.64 -36.09
C GLY A 597 10.86 33.36 -36.04
N ARG A 598 10.05 34.35 -36.40
CA ARG A 598 8.58 34.24 -36.49
C ARG A 598 8.19 33.74 -37.87
N ARG A 599 7.69 32.50 -37.98
CA ARG A 599 6.95 32.09 -39.18
C ARG A 599 5.54 32.70 -39.10
N GLY A 600 5.31 33.79 -39.79
CA GLY A 600 3.96 34.26 -40.07
C GLY A 600 3.21 33.24 -40.89
N SER A 601 1.99 32.91 -40.52
CA SER A 601 1.05 32.28 -41.43
C SER A 601 0.77 33.30 -42.54
N GLN A 602 1.35 33.13 -43.72
CA GLN A 602 0.78 33.74 -44.89
C GLN A 602 -0.47 32.96 -45.23
N SER A 603 -1.63 33.49 -44.83
CA SER A 603 -2.90 33.13 -45.44
C SER A 603 -2.91 33.78 -46.83
N TYR A 604 -2.91 32.95 -47.86
CA TYR A 604 -3.42 33.30 -49.14
C TYR A 604 -4.88 32.89 -49.25
#